data_b0df111e662ec3ab2275e64f17e99716
#
_entry.id   b0df111e662ec3ab2275e64f17e99716
#
_cell.length_a   1.000
_cell.length_b   1.000
_cell.length_c   1.000
_cell.angle_alpha   90.00
_cell.angle_beta   90.00
_cell.angle_gamma   90.00
#
_symmetry.space_group_name_H-M   'P 1'
#
loop_
_entity.id
_entity.type
_entity.pdbx_description
1 polymer ?
#
loop_
_entity_poly.entity_id
_entity_poly.type
_entity_poly.pdbx_seq_one_letter_code
_entity_poly.pdbx_strand_id
1 'polypeptide(L)'
;MSPALAALIGLVAGVFAGYLVAWFVLSRRAEPEPVDPHLERRRILDALRSGGAVIGDVDDILASNELATELGLVRGNRVAIPALLDLVREVRRTGESASVNLDQVRAGRGGVGRSQQRLAVRVLRLDDGNILVVADDRGAALRVQASARDFMA
;
A
#
# COMPACT_ATOMS: atom_id res chain seq x y z
N MET A 1 50.61 22.09 40.41
CA MET A 1 49.77 20.99 39.88
C MET A 1 50.68 19.78 39.71
N SER A 2 50.37 18.67 40.38
CA SER A 2 51.18 17.45 40.24
C SER A 2 50.96 16.82 38.84
N PRO A 3 52.01 16.27 38.20
CA PRO A 3 51.93 15.68 36.88
C PRO A 3 50.89 14.54 36.80
N ALA A 4 50.63 13.90 37.93
CA ALA A 4 49.65 12.84 38.06
C ALA A 4 48.20 13.37 37.89
N LEU A 5 47.89 14.58 38.35
CA LEU A 5 46.58 15.21 38.22
C LEU A 5 46.29 15.61 36.75
N ALA A 6 47.30 16.12 36.06
CA ALA A 6 47.20 16.47 34.65
C ALA A 6 46.93 15.23 33.75
N ALA A 7 47.62 14.10 34.06
CA ALA A 7 47.42 12.85 33.34
C ALA A 7 46.02 12.28 33.58
N LEU A 8 45.46 12.36 34.79
CA LEU A 8 44.11 11.90 35.12
C LEU A 8 43.03 12.71 34.34
N ILE A 9 43.18 14.04 34.31
CA ILE A 9 42.25 14.92 33.58
C ILE A 9 42.28 14.62 32.09
N GLY A 10 43.46 14.40 31.52
CA GLY A 10 43.59 14.05 30.08
C GLY A 10 42.94 12.72 29.74
N LEU A 11 43.08 11.71 30.63
CA LEU A 11 42.45 10.40 30.42
C LEU A 11 40.90 10.49 30.45
N VAL A 12 40.36 11.20 31.42
CA VAL A 12 38.90 11.38 31.56
C VAL A 12 38.33 12.18 30.36
N ALA A 13 39.01 13.24 29.95
CA ALA A 13 38.59 14.02 28.81
C ALA A 13 38.65 13.20 27.49
N GLY A 14 39.67 12.38 27.31
CA GLY A 14 39.81 11.49 26.17
C GLY A 14 38.71 10.42 26.08
N VAL A 15 38.37 9.79 27.21
CA VAL A 15 37.29 8.81 27.28
C VAL A 15 35.94 9.46 26.99
N PHE A 16 35.70 10.66 27.53
CA PHE A 16 34.44 11.39 27.31
C PHE A 16 34.28 11.84 25.85
N ALA A 17 35.34 12.35 25.25
CA ALA A 17 35.36 12.71 23.85
C ALA A 17 35.15 11.49 22.92
N GLY A 18 35.82 10.36 23.22
CA GLY A 18 35.62 9.09 22.52
C GLY A 18 34.18 8.56 22.61
N TYR A 19 33.58 8.66 23.81
CA TYR A 19 32.18 8.27 24.01
C TYR A 19 31.20 9.16 23.24
N LEU A 20 31.40 10.48 23.22
CA LEU A 20 30.59 11.42 22.46
C LEU A 20 30.67 11.17 20.96
N VAL A 21 31.90 10.91 20.45
CA VAL A 21 32.09 10.59 19.02
C VAL A 21 31.42 9.26 18.68
N ALA A 22 31.61 8.22 19.49
CA ALA A 22 30.97 6.93 19.29
C ALA A 22 29.46 7.05 19.32
N TRP A 23 28.91 7.76 20.31
CA TRP A 23 27.46 8.00 20.43
C TRP A 23 26.90 8.77 19.24
N PHE A 24 27.62 9.81 18.77
CA PHE A 24 27.22 10.60 17.60
C PHE A 24 27.26 9.79 16.30
N VAL A 25 28.29 8.93 16.12
CA VAL A 25 28.38 8.05 14.96
C VAL A 25 27.32 6.96 14.98
N LEU A 26 27.03 6.35 16.16
CA LEU A 26 25.98 5.37 16.31
C LEU A 26 24.58 6.00 16.14
N SER A 27 24.37 7.21 16.66
CA SER A 27 23.11 7.93 16.51
C SER A 27 22.83 8.31 15.04
N ARG A 28 23.86 8.64 14.28
CA ARG A 28 23.72 8.92 12.84
C ARG A 28 23.47 7.68 11.98
N ARG A 29 23.81 6.48 12.47
CA ARG A 29 23.53 5.22 11.76
C ARG A 29 22.08 4.75 11.89
N ALA A 30 21.28 5.41 12.73
CA ALA A 30 19.90 5.05 13.01
C ALA A 30 18.86 6.00 12.36
N GLU A 31 19.26 6.90 11.46
CA GLU A 31 18.28 7.48 10.55
C GLU A 31 17.98 6.45 9.47
N PRO A 32 16.82 5.76 9.52
CA PRO A 32 16.36 5.02 8.37
C PRO A 32 16.29 6.02 7.22
N GLU A 33 16.96 5.69 6.12
CA GLU A 33 16.82 6.41 4.84
C GLU A 33 15.31 6.70 4.67
N PRO A 34 14.89 7.93 4.40
CA PRO A 34 13.47 8.25 4.27
C PRO A 34 12.91 7.39 3.16
N VAL A 35 12.37 6.24 3.55
CA VAL A 35 11.65 5.36 2.63
C VAL A 35 10.50 6.20 2.11
N ASP A 36 10.50 6.50 0.81
CA ASP A 36 9.40 7.19 0.18
C ASP A 36 8.11 6.43 0.54
N PRO A 37 7.18 7.04 1.30
CA PRO A 37 5.98 6.35 1.78
C PRO A 37 5.12 5.84 0.61
N HIS A 38 5.29 6.40 -0.58
CA HIS A 38 4.63 5.91 -1.79
C HIS A 38 5.23 4.58 -2.29
N LEU A 39 6.55 4.40 -2.20
CA LEU A 39 7.21 3.15 -2.58
C LEU A 39 6.89 2.01 -1.60
N GLU A 40 6.82 2.30 -0.32
CA GLU A 40 6.46 1.30 0.69
C GLU A 40 5.02 0.83 0.53
N ARG A 41 4.07 1.77 0.37
CA ARG A 41 2.66 1.45 0.08
C ARG A 41 2.52 0.60 -1.17
N ARG A 42 3.26 0.93 -2.23
CA ARG A 42 3.23 0.17 -3.48
C ARG A 42 3.75 -1.25 -3.29
N ARG A 43 4.86 -1.45 -2.57
CA ARG A 43 5.40 -2.78 -2.27
C ARG A 43 4.40 -3.65 -1.50
N ILE A 44 3.69 -3.06 -0.53
CA ILE A 44 2.64 -3.75 0.23
C ILE A 44 1.49 -4.15 -0.72
N LEU A 45 1.04 -3.25 -1.59
CA LEU A 45 -0.02 -3.54 -2.55
C LEU A 45 0.39 -4.59 -3.57
N ASP A 46 1.65 -4.59 -4.03
CA ASP A 46 2.18 -5.59 -4.99
C ASP A 46 2.27 -6.99 -4.38
N ALA A 47 2.41 -7.08 -3.04
CA ALA A 47 2.37 -8.36 -2.32
C ALA A 47 0.96 -8.94 -2.19
N LEU A 48 -0.09 -8.15 -2.41
CA LEU A 48 -1.48 -8.63 -2.40
C LEU A 48 -1.77 -9.40 -3.70
N ARG A 49 -2.55 -10.47 -3.57
CA ARG A 49 -3.10 -11.22 -4.72
C ARG A 49 -4.39 -10.59 -5.27
N SER A 50 -4.77 -9.44 -4.75
CA SER A 50 -5.98 -8.67 -5.08
C SER A 50 -5.60 -7.34 -5.70
N GLY A 51 -6.47 -6.76 -6.51
CA GLY A 51 -6.28 -5.39 -6.98
C GLY A 51 -6.37 -4.42 -5.82
N GLY A 52 -5.31 -3.68 -5.54
CA GLY A 52 -5.21 -2.73 -4.43
C GLY A 52 -4.90 -1.31 -4.89
N ALA A 53 -5.56 -0.33 -4.29
CA ALA A 53 -5.26 1.09 -4.51
C ALA A 53 -5.43 1.90 -3.22
N VAL A 54 -4.56 2.87 -3.00
CA VAL A 54 -4.67 3.88 -1.94
C VAL A 54 -5.05 5.21 -2.57
N ILE A 55 -6.11 5.81 -2.07
CA ILE A 55 -6.72 7.03 -2.60
C ILE A 55 -6.53 8.15 -1.57
N GLY A 56 -5.99 9.28 -2.01
CA GLY A 56 -5.78 10.48 -1.22
C GLY A 56 -7.07 11.26 -0.96
N ASP A 57 -6.93 12.36 -0.24
CA ASP A 57 -8.03 13.22 0.21
C ASP A 57 -8.75 13.95 -0.95
N VAL A 58 -8.04 14.21 -2.04
CA VAL A 58 -8.56 14.86 -3.26
C VAL A 58 -8.97 13.85 -4.36
N ASP A 59 -9.26 12.61 -3.99
CA ASP A 59 -9.65 11.51 -4.89
C ASP A 59 -8.55 11.09 -5.90
N ASP A 60 -7.29 11.45 -5.65
CA ASP A 60 -6.13 11.04 -6.41
C ASP A 60 -5.59 9.66 -5.97
N ILE A 61 -4.92 8.96 -6.87
CA ILE A 61 -4.31 7.67 -6.58
C ILE A 61 -2.89 7.89 -6.05
N LEU A 62 -2.67 7.64 -4.76
CA LEU A 62 -1.36 7.73 -4.12
C LEU A 62 -0.50 6.50 -4.41
N ALA A 63 -1.11 5.33 -4.49
CA ALA A 63 -0.46 4.07 -4.84
C ALA A 63 -1.48 3.09 -5.41
N SER A 64 -1.08 2.25 -6.36
CA SER A 64 -1.87 1.14 -6.87
C SER A 64 -0.96 0.04 -7.39
N ASN A 65 -1.43 -1.21 -7.34
CA ASN A 65 -0.75 -2.32 -7.98
C ASN A 65 -1.27 -2.56 -9.41
N GLU A 66 -0.55 -3.41 -10.15
CA GLU A 66 -0.89 -3.73 -11.54
C GLU A 66 -2.29 -4.37 -11.65
N LEU A 67 -2.67 -5.24 -10.71
CA LEU A 67 -3.98 -5.88 -10.66
C LEU A 67 -5.12 -4.85 -10.53
N ALA A 68 -4.96 -3.77 -9.79
CA ALA A 68 -5.97 -2.70 -9.71
C ALA A 68 -6.23 -2.05 -11.08
N THR A 69 -5.18 -1.87 -11.87
CA THR A 69 -5.28 -1.35 -13.25
C THR A 69 -5.89 -2.39 -14.18
N GLU A 70 -5.46 -3.65 -14.07
CA GLU A 70 -6.02 -4.75 -14.85
C GLU A 70 -7.51 -4.99 -14.55
N LEU A 71 -7.93 -4.89 -13.29
CA LEU A 71 -9.34 -4.98 -12.89
C LEU A 71 -10.16 -3.74 -13.29
N GLY A 72 -9.51 -2.70 -13.79
CA GLY A 72 -10.16 -1.46 -14.22
C GLY A 72 -10.67 -0.59 -13.07
N LEU A 73 -10.10 -0.74 -11.86
CA LEU A 73 -10.41 0.12 -10.71
C LEU A 73 -9.80 1.51 -10.89
N VAL A 74 -8.62 1.56 -11.50
CA VAL A 74 -7.79 2.75 -11.67
C VAL A 74 -7.50 2.98 -13.14
N ARG A 75 -7.55 4.26 -13.55
CA ARG A 75 -7.13 4.72 -14.87
C ARG A 75 -6.30 6.00 -14.72
N GLY A 76 -5.00 5.89 -15.00
CA GLY A 76 -4.05 6.98 -14.69
C GLY A 76 -4.04 7.26 -13.19
N ASN A 77 -4.27 8.52 -12.81
CA ASN A 77 -4.27 8.97 -11.43
C ASN A 77 -5.68 9.09 -10.81
N ARG A 78 -6.67 8.36 -11.32
CA ARG A 78 -8.08 8.48 -10.88
C ARG A 78 -8.76 7.13 -10.77
N VAL A 79 -9.77 7.06 -9.89
CA VAL A 79 -10.71 5.94 -9.82
C VAL A 79 -11.51 5.88 -11.12
N ALA A 80 -11.54 4.71 -11.77
CA ALA A 80 -12.17 4.54 -13.08
C ALA A 80 -13.67 4.26 -13.00
N ILE A 81 -14.16 3.78 -11.86
CA ILE A 81 -15.55 3.34 -11.66
C ILE A 81 -16.28 4.40 -10.84
N PRO A 82 -17.31 5.08 -11.38
CA PRO A 82 -18.06 6.11 -10.65
C PRO A 82 -18.68 5.59 -9.34
N ALA A 83 -19.32 4.43 -9.37
CA ALA A 83 -19.91 3.82 -8.17
C ALA A 83 -18.89 3.53 -7.07
N LEU A 84 -17.65 3.18 -7.44
CA LEU A 84 -16.55 3.01 -6.48
C LEU A 84 -16.12 4.36 -5.90
N LEU A 85 -16.08 5.41 -6.69
CA LEU A 85 -15.73 6.76 -6.23
C LEU A 85 -16.77 7.28 -5.22
N ASP A 86 -18.05 7.05 -5.47
CA ASP A 86 -19.11 7.41 -4.53
C ASP A 86 -18.97 6.66 -3.21
N LEU A 87 -18.63 5.38 -3.26
CA LEU A 87 -18.38 4.57 -2.07
C LEU A 87 -17.14 5.04 -1.29
N VAL A 88 -16.06 5.42 -1.98
CA VAL A 88 -14.85 6.00 -1.38
C VAL A 88 -15.18 7.28 -0.62
N ARG A 89 -15.99 8.16 -1.19
CA ARG A 89 -16.40 9.41 -0.56
C ARG A 89 -17.31 9.15 0.66
N GLU A 90 -18.19 8.15 0.57
CA GLU A 90 -19.04 7.74 1.69
C GLU A 90 -18.19 7.21 2.86
N VAL A 91 -17.26 6.29 2.61
CA VAL A 91 -16.33 5.76 3.64
C VAL A 91 -15.49 6.88 4.24
N ARG A 92 -15.03 7.84 3.43
CA ARG A 92 -14.28 9.01 3.94
C ARG A 92 -15.12 9.84 4.87
N ARG A 93 -16.40 10.06 4.55
CA ARG A 93 -17.34 10.86 5.35
C ARG A 93 -17.76 10.17 6.64
N THR A 94 -18.04 8.87 6.61
CA THR A 94 -18.54 8.10 7.76
C THR A 94 -17.44 7.51 8.63
N GLY A 95 -16.28 7.19 8.03
CA GLY A 95 -15.21 6.42 8.67
C GLY A 95 -15.49 4.92 8.74
N GLU A 96 -16.66 4.46 8.33
CA GLU A 96 -17.05 3.05 8.36
C GLU A 96 -16.59 2.33 7.08
N SER A 97 -16.01 1.13 7.24
CA SER A 97 -15.63 0.30 6.10
C SER A 97 -16.85 -0.22 5.36
N ALA A 98 -16.75 -0.28 4.03
CA ALA A 98 -17.83 -0.77 3.19
C ALA A 98 -17.35 -1.92 2.29
N SER A 99 -18.27 -2.83 1.95
CA SER A 99 -18.04 -3.91 0.99
C SER A 99 -19.17 -3.98 -0.01
N VAL A 100 -18.85 -4.06 -1.30
CA VAL A 100 -19.83 -4.09 -2.37
C VAL A 100 -19.41 -5.04 -3.48
N ASN A 101 -20.38 -5.65 -4.16
CA ASN A 101 -20.11 -6.36 -5.42
C ASN A 101 -20.44 -5.42 -6.58
N LEU A 102 -19.46 -5.17 -7.44
CA LEU A 102 -19.60 -4.35 -8.62
C LEU A 102 -19.60 -5.25 -9.85
N ASP A 103 -20.65 -5.15 -10.66
CA ASP A 103 -20.71 -5.81 -11.94
C ASP A 103 -20.20 -4.84 -13.01
N GLN A 104 -19.13 -5.23 -13.70
CA GLN A 104 -18.55 -4.46 -14.81
C GLN A 104 -18.67 -5.20 -16.12
N VAL A 105 -18.94 -4.45 -17.18
CA VAL A 105 -18.83 -4.93 -18.54
C VAL A 105 -17.47 -4.54 -19.08
N ARG A 106 -16.60 -5.50 -19.28
CA ARG A 106 -15.26 -5.30 -19.85
C ARG A 106 -15.25 -5.68 -21.32
N ALA A 107 -14.63 -4.86 -22.15
CA ALA A 107 -14.29 -5.26 -23.52
C ALA A 107 -13.29 -6.42 -23.45
N GLY A 108 -13.57 -7.51 -24.15
CA GLY A 108 -12.70 -8.68 -24.19
C GLY A 108 -11.29 -8.31 -24.65
N ARG A 109 -10.26 -9.00 -24.16
CA ARG A 109 -8.88 -8.89 -24.69
C ARG A 109 -8.93 -9.22 -26.19
N GLY A 110 -8.53 -8.27 -27.05
CA GLY A 110 -8.56 -8.43 -28.51
C GLY A 110 -9.81 -7.87 -29.21
N GLY A 111 -10.67 -7.13 -28.51
CA GLY A 111 -11.83 -6.43 -29.15
C GLY A 111 -13.01 -7.33 -29.51
N VAL A 112 -12.98 -8.61 -29.21
CA VAL A 112 -14.03 -9.58 -29.49
C VAL A 112 -14.72 -9.99 -28.19
N GLY A 113 -16.00 -9.56 -28.04
CA GLY A 113 -16.88 -9.95 -26.94
C GLY A 113 -16.88 -8.98 -25.76
N ARG A 114 -18.02 -8.97 -25.04
CA ARG A 114 -18.18 -8.28 -23.75
C ARG A 114 -18.16 -9.36 -22.66
N SER A 115 -17.25 -9.28 -21.72
CA SER A 115 -17.20 -10.15 -20.55
C SER A 115 -17.77 -9.42 -19.35
N GLN A 116 -18.77 -10.01 -18.70
CA GLN A 116 -19.22 -9.54 -17.39
C GLN A 116 -18.19 -9.97 -16.34
N GLN A 117 -17.65 -9.03 -15.61
CA GLN A 117 -16.73 -9.25 -14.52
C GLN A 117 -17.41 -8.80 -13.23
N ARG A 118 -17.46 -9.70 -12.24
CA ARG A 118 -17.99 -9.40 -10.91
C ARG A 118 -16.84 -9.20 -9.95
N LEU A 119 -16.70 -7.97 -9.47
CA LEU A 119 -15.68 -7.57 -8.52
C LEU A 119 -16.27 -7.52 -7.11
N ALA A 120 -15.66 -8.24 -6.17
CA ALA A 120 -15.90 -8.03 -4.75
C ALA A 120 -14.96 -6.93 -4.27
N VAL A 121 -15.48 -5.77 -3.93
CA VAL A 121 -14.70 -4.59 -3.54
C VAL A 121 -14.90 -4.32 -2.06
N ARG A 122 -13.80 -4.07 -1.36
CA ARG A 122 -13.77 -3.60 0.03
C ARG A 122 -13.07 -2.25 0.09
N VAL A 123 -13.66 -1.32 0.80
CA VAL A 123 -13.17 0.04 0.99
C VAL A 123 -13.01 0.31 2.47
N LEU A 124 -11.83 0.76 2.89
CA LEU A 124 -11.48 1.02 4.28
C LEU A 124 -10.79 2.38 4.41
N ARG A 125 -11.08 3.07 5.51
CA ARG A 125 -10.33 4.27 5.88
C ARG A 125 -9.09 3.87 6.68
N LEU A 126 -7.94 4.44 6.30
CA LEU A 126 -6.66 4.29 7.00
C LEU A 126 -6.52 5.37 8.09
N ASP A 127 -5.60 5.14 9.04
CA ASP A 127 -5.36 6.05 10.17
C ASP A 127 -4.85 7.43 9.72
N ASP A 128 -4.18 7.49 8.57
CA ASP A 128 -3.70 8.74 7.94
C ASP A 128 -4.79 9.50 7.15
N GLY A 129 -6.04 9.02 7.20
CA GLY A 129 -7.19 9.60 6.50
C GLY A 129 -7.35 9.18 5.04
N ASN A 130 -6.38 8.51 4.46
CA ASN A 130 -6.46 7.95 3.11
C ASN A 130 -7.43 6.75 3.07
N ILE A 131 -7.84 6.38 1.86
CA ILE A 131 -8.77 5.26 1.64
C ILE A 131 -8.04 4.12 0.94
N LEU A 132 -8.09 2.93 1.53
CA LEU A 132 -7.63 1.70 0.90
C LEU A 132 -8.81 1.02 0.21
N VAL A 133 -8.64 0.70 -1.07
CA VAL A 133 -9.55 -0.10 -1.87
C VAL A 133 -8.88 -1.42 -2.20
N VAL A 134 -9.57 -2.53 -1.94
CA VAL A 134 -9.13 -3.88 -2.30
C VAL A 134 -10.25 -4.54 -3.11
N ALA A 135 -9.91 -5.13 -4.26
CA ALA A 135 -10.88 -5.79 -5.11
C ALA A 135 -10.40 -7.15 -5.61
N ASP A 136 -11.32 -8.11 -5.59
CA ASP A 136 -11.11 -9.46 -6.07
C ASP A 136 -12.07 -9.79 -7.22
N ASP A 137 -11.56 -10.47 -8.28
CA ASP A 137 -12.39 -11.02 -9.35
C ASP A 137 -13.01 -12.36 -8.94
N ARG A 138 -14.28 -12.33 -8.52
CA ARG A 138 -15.03 -13.56 -8.18
C ARG A 138 -15.32 -14.43 -9.39
N GLY A 139 -15.38 -13.88 -10.58
CA GLY A 139 -15.60 -14.65 -11.80
C GLY A 139 -14.42 -15.56 -12.16
N ALA A 140 -13.19 -15.12 -11.85
CA ALA A 140 -11.98 -15.92 -12.05
C ALA A 140 -11.92 -17.08 -11.04
N ALA A 141 -12.25 -16.86 -9.78
CA ALA A 141 -12.26 -17.87 -8.73
C ALA A 141 -13.23 -19.01 -9.03
N LEU A 142 -14.42 -18.72 -9.54
CA LEU A 142 -15.43 -19.72 -9.91
C LEU A 142 -14.99 -20.55 -11.11
N ARG A 143 -14.29 -19.96 -12.08
CA ARG A 143 -13.77 -20.69 -13.26
C ARG A 143 -12.69 -21.68 -12.90
N VAL A 144 -11.78 -21.34 -11.98
CA VAL A 144 -10.75 -22.26 -11.49
C VAL A 144 -11.36 -23.44 -10.76
N GLN A 145 -12.41 -23.22 -9.96
CA GLN A 145 -13.13 -24.29 -9.24
C GLN A 145 -13.92 -25.21 -10.17
N ALA A 146 -14.50 -24.69 -11.25
CA ALA A 146 -15.20 -25.49 -12.27
C ALA A 146 -14.21 -26.39 -13.03
N SER A 147 -13.08 -25.86 -13.46
CA SER A 147 -12.04 -26.63 -14.16
C SER A 147 -11.44 -27.75 -13.30
N ALA A 148 -11.32 -27.54 -11.98
CA ALA A 148 -10.80 -28.57 -11.07
C ALA A 148 -11.80 -29.73 -10.86
N ARG A 149 -13.09 -29.48 -10.99
CA ARG A 149 -14.12 -30.53 -10.93
C ARG A 149 -14.20 -31.37 -12.18
N ASP A 150 -14.02 -30.80 -13.35
CA ASP A 150 -14.03 -31.52 -14.63
C ASP A 150 -12.80 -32.43 -14.82
N PHE A 151 -11.71 -32.18 -14.07
CA PHE A 151 -10.51 -33.02 -14.11
C PHE A 151 -10.58 -34.27 -13.21
N MET A 152 -11.57 -34.35 -12.32
CA MET A 152 -11.76 -35.47 -11.39
C MET A 152 -12.98 -36.35 -11.74
N ALA A 153 -13.62 -36.15 -12.88
CA ALA A 153 -14.67 -36.96 -13.44
C ALA A 153 -14.14 -37.81 -14.62
#